data_64615a18aea573d50dce88d4b3c34c81
#
_entry.id   64615a18aea573d50dce88d4b3c34c81
#
_cell.length_a   1.000
_cell.length_b   1.000
_cell.length_c   1.000
_cell.angle_alpha   90.00
_cell.angle_beta   90.00
_cell.angle_gamma   90.00
#
_symmetry.space_group_name_H-M   'P 1'
#
loop_
_entity.id
_entity.type
_entity.pdbx_description
1 polymer ?
#
loop_
_entity_poly.entity_id
_entity_poly.type
_entity_poly.pdbx_seq_one_letter_code
_entity_poly.pdbx_strand_id
1 'polypeptide(L)'
;MKTIEVKVERTISAPPGEVFDAWLDSKTPGTPWNIGNKVLLNPKVDGLFYLKGKSVPHYGRFTEMERPARMQHTWVSPNTLGEESTVTVTFKKHGDDTLMTLVHTGIPDTEAGRGHEKGWKYFLDIFPEQFGNGPRKEK
;
A
#
# COMPACT_ATOMS: atom_id res chain seq x y z
N MET A 1 -12.62 -20.68 -4.86
CA MET A 1 -13.26 -19.38 -4.96
C MET A 1 -12.57 -18.54 -6.02
N LYS A 2 -13.34 -17.82 -6.79
CA LYS A 2 -12.78 -16.97 -7.81
C LYS A 2 -12.18 -15.71 -7.17
N THR A 3 -11.00 -15.32 -7.63
CA THR A 3 -10.35 -14.14 -7.11
C THR A 3 -10.00 -13.17 -8.22
N ILE A 4 -9.70 -11.93 -7.83
CA ILE A 4 -9.27 -10.89 -8.76
C ILE A 4 -7.94 -10.34 -8.30
N GLU A 5 -7.30 -9.60 -9.19
CA GLU A 5 -6.03 -8.93 -8.91
C GLU A 5 -6.21 -7.44 -9.19
N VAL A 6 -5.60 -6.61 -8.35
CA VAL A 6 -5.59 -5.16 -8.54
C VAL A 6 -4.14 -4.73 -8.68
N LYS A 7 -3.86 -3.88 -9.67
CA LYS A 7 -2.53 -3.33 -9.89
C LYS A 7 -2.63 -1.83 -10.06
N VAL A 8 -1.84 -1.07 -9.30
CA VAL A 8 -1.80 0.38 -9.40
C VAL A 8 -0.34 0.82 -9.43
N GLU A 9 0.00 1.70 -10.36
CA GLU A 9 1.37 2.21 -10.49
C GLU A 9 1.38 3.73 -10.45
N ARG A 10 2.43 4.29 -9.86
CA ARG A 10 2.64 5.74 -9.84
C ARG A 10 4.13 6.03 -9.89
N THR A 11 4.49 7.10 -10.60
CA THR A 11 5.87 7.60 -10.57
C THR A 11 5.95 8.64 -9.47
N ILE A 12 6.91 8.47 -8.58
CA ILE A 12 7.03 9.33 -7.40
C ILE A 12 8.37 10.04 -7.45
N SER A 13 8.36 11.33 -7.16
CA SER A 13 9.49 12.22 -7.35
C SER A 13 10.44 12.18 -6.16
N ALA A 14 11.00 11.03 -5.90
CA ALA A 14 11.97 10.81 -4.84
C ALA A 14 12.67 9.48 -5.09
N PRO A 15 13.86 9.26 -4.54
CA PRO A 15 14.57 7.99 -4.73
C PRO A 15 13.89 6.85 -3.96
N PRO A 16 14.11 5.60 -4.40
CA PRO A 16 13.38 4.46 -3.83
C PRO A 16 13.46 4.31 -2.31
N GLY A 17 14.61 4.58 -1.72
CA GLY A 17 14.73 4.44 -0.27
C GLY A 17 13.82 5.39 0.48
N GLU A 18 13.73 6.62 -0.01
CA GLU A 18 12.87 7.63 0.61
C GLU A 18 11.40 7.24 0.46
N VAL A 19 11.02 6.74 -0.72
CA VAL A 19 9.64 6.35 -0.97
C VAL A 19 9.27 5.11 -0.14
N PHE A 20 10.18 4.15 -0.08
CA PHE A 20 9.98 2.94 0.70
C PHE A 20 9.72 3.28 2.17
N ASP A 21 10.56 4.14 2.74
CA ASP A 21 10.44 4.49 4.15
C ASP A 21 9.16 5.28 4.42
N ALA A 22 8.80 6.18 3.52
CA ALA A 22 7.59 6.97 3.67
C ALA A 22 6.32 6.10 3.61
N TRP A 23 6.33 5.07 2.77
CA TRP A 23 5.17 4.19 2.65
C TRP A 23 4.89 3.44 3.95
N LEU A 24 5.90 3.24 4.78
CA LEU A 24 5.74 2.55 6.06
C LEU A 24 5.61 3.50 7.24
N ASP A 25 5.51 4.81 6.99
CA ASP A 25 5.39 5.80 8.04
C ASP A 25 3.92 6.16 8.23
N SER A 26 3.37 5.84 9.40
CA SER A 26 1.95 6.08 9.67
C SER A 26 1.59 7.56 9.70
N LYS A 27 2.56 8.44 9.69
CA LYS A 27 2.31 9.88 9.64
C LYS A 27 2.23 10.41 8.22
N THR A 28 2.55 9.60 7.23
CA THR A 28 2.54 10.04 5.83
C THR A 28 1.15 9.88 5.22
N PRO A 29 0.54 10.98 4.78
CA PRO A 29 -0.76 10.88 4.11
C PRO A 29 -0.71 10.03 2.85
N GLY A 30 -1.78 9.32 2.57
CA GLY A 30 -1.86 8.46 1.40
C GLY A 30 -1.34 7.07 1.64
N THR A 31 -0.98 6.73 2.87
CA THR A 31 -0.64 5.34 3.20
C THR A 31 -1.79 4.69 3.94
N PRO A 32 -1.91 3.36 3.88
CA PRO A 32 -2.97 2.67 4.64
C PRO A 32 -2.85 2.90 6.14
N TRP A 33 -1.63 3.20 6.62
CA TRP A 33 -1.36 3.34 8.04
C TRP A 33 -1.73 4.72 8.58
N ASN A 34 -2.10 5.64 7.72
CA ASN A 34 -2.44 7.01 8.10
C ASN A 34 -3.93 7.23 8.25
N ILE A 35 -4.74 6.19 8.19
CA ILE A 35 -6.18 6.37 8.12
C ILE A 35 -6.82 6.08 9.46
N GLY A 36 -6.78 6.32 10.41
CA GLY A 36 -7.68 5.86 11.34
C GLY A 36 -7.43 6.14 12.78
N ASN A 37 -8.29 5.56 13.52
CA ASN A 37 -8.30 5.76 14.94
C ASN A 37 -7.36 4.81 15.65
N LYS A 38 -7.01 3.72 14.98
CA LYS A 38 -6.12 2.74 15.60
C LYS A 38 -5.24 2.10 14.54
N VAL A 39 -3.93 2.20 14.76
CA VAL A 39 -2.95 1.59 13.87
C VAL A 39 -1.88 0.92 14.72
N LEU A 40 -1.63 -0.35 14.43
CA LEU A 40 -0.48 -1.06 14.97
C LEU A 40 0.34 -1.47 13.75
N LEU A 41 1.62 -1.18 13.76
CA LEU A 41 2.45 -1.44 12.60
C LEU A 41 3.84 -1.86 13.04
N ASN A 42 4.22 -3.08 12.70
CA ASN A 42 5.55 -3.59 12.96
C ASN A 42 6.16 -4.00 11.62
N PRO A 43 6.84 -3.06 10.92
CA PRO A 43 7.24 -3.28 9.53
C PRO A 43 8.54 -4.07 9.39
N LYS A 44 8.50 -5.32 9.76
CA LYS A 44 9.61 -6.24 9.57
C LYS A 44 9.03 -7.61 9.27
N VAL A 45 9.86 -8.50 8.73
CA VAL A 45 9.41 -9.85 8.41
C VAL A 45 8.79 -10.49 9.65
N ASP A 46 7.63 -11.07 9.45
CA ASP A 46 6.78 -11.67 10.49
C ASP A 46 6.16 -10.67 11.44
N GLY A 47 6.40 -9.37 11.25
CA GLY A 47 5.72 -8.34 12.02
C GLY A 47 4.27 -8.22 11.59
N LEU A 48 3.41 -7.87 12.53
CA LEU A 48 1.99 -7.77 12.30
C LEU A 48 1.56 -6.32 12.14
N PHE A 49 0.46 -6.13 11.43
CA PHE A 49 -0.18 -4.82 11.40
C PHE A 49 -1.68 -4.96 11.62
N TYR A 50 -2.26 -3.89 12.13
CA TYR A 50 -3.70 -3.77 12.29
C TYR A 50 -4.06 -2.31 12.06
N LEU A 51 -5.13 -2.07 11.32
CA LEU A 51 -5.60 -0.70 11.14
C LEU A 51 -7.12 -0.69 11.10
N LYS A 52 -7.69 0.35 11.66
CA LYS A 52 -9.13 0.55 11.63
C LYS A 52 -9.43 2.04 11.62
N GLY A 53 -10.13 2.48 10.59
CA GLY A 53 -10.63 3.83 10.52
C GLY A 53 -12.13 3.83 10.73
N LYS A 54 -12.85 4.51 9.87
CA LYS A 54 -14.31 4.56 9.95
C LYS A 54 -14.96 3.30 9.39
N SER A 55 -14.24 2.55 8.58
CA SER A 55 -14.81 1.37 7.96
C SER A 55 -14.35 0.13 8.71
N VAL A 56 -14.18 -0.97 8.01
CA VAL A 56 -13.86 -2.25 8.62
C VAL A 56 -12.38 -2.36 8.99
N PRO A 57 -12.05 -3.21 9.96
CA PRO A 57 -10.64 -3.42 10.31
C PRO A 57 -9.92 -4.20 9.23
N HIS A 58 -8.62 -3.95 9.14
CA HIS A 58 -7.72 -4.68 8.24
C HIS A 58 -6.51 -5.13 9.05
N TYR A 59 -5.98 -6.30 8.74
CA TYR A 59 -4.80 -6.78 9.44
C TYR A 59 -4.00 -7.73 8.56
N GLY A 60 -2.79 -8.00 8.97
CA GLY A 60 -1.94 -8.91 8.22
C GLY A 60 -0.55 -9.03 8.83
N ARG A 61 0.33 -9.67 8.08
CA ARG A 61 1.69 -9.96 8.50
C ARG A 61 2.63 -9.69 7.33
N PHE A 62 3.76 -9.07 7.61
CA PHE A 62 4.78 -8.83 6.58
C PHE A 62 5.50 -10.13 6.28
N THR A 63 5.59 -10.47 5.01
CA THR A 63 6.24 -11.71 4.58
C THR A 63 7.57 -11.45 3.87
N GLU A 64 7.75 -10.25 3.31
CA GLU A 64 9.00 -9.86 2.66
C GLU A 64 9.29 -8.40 2.97
N MET A 65 10.57 -8.10 3.18
CA MET A 65 10.96 -6.74 3.49
C MET A 65 12.38 -6.55 2.95
N GLU A 66 12.49 -6.10 1.70
CA GLU A 66 13.77 -5.91 1.01
C GLU A 66 13.96 -4.46 0.65
N ARG A 67 14.38 -3.68 1.62
CA ARG A 67 14.59 -2.24 1.43
C ARG A 67 15.73 -2.00 0.46
N PRO A 68 15.60 -1.11 -0.51
CA PRO A 68 14.46 -0.23 -0.78
C PRO A 68 13.56 -0.74 -1.90
N ALA A 69 13.66 -1.99 -2.27
CA ALA A 69 13.11 -2.49 -3.53
C ALA A 69 11.72 -3.10 -3.42
N ARG A 70 11.41 -3.75 -2.31
CA ARG A 70 10.21 -4.59 -2.30
C ARG A 70 9.73 -4.89 -0.90
N MET A 71 8.43 -4.93 -0.71
CA MET A 71 7.82 -5.46 0.49
C MET A 71 6.57 -6.23 0.12
N GLN A 72 6.20 -7.18 0.96
CA GLN A 72 5.01 -7.97 0.75
C GLN A 72 4.37 -8.25 2.10
N HIS A 73 3.05 -8.23 2.14
CA HIS A 73 2.33 -8.59 3.35
C HIS A 73 0.98 -9.18 2.99
N THR A 74 0.39 -9.88 3.93
CA THR A 74 -0.97 -10.37 3.78
C THR A 74 -1.95 -9.22 4.05
N TRP A 75 -3.19 -9.43 3.66
CA TRP A 75 -4.23 -8.41 3.80
C TRP A 75 -5.54 -9.13 4.04
N VAL A 76 -6.11 -8.97 5.22
CA VAL A 76 -7.31 -9.68 5.62
C VAL A 76 -8.30 -8.68 6.20
N SER A 77 -9.56 -8.78 5.79
CA SER A 77 -10.61 -7.94 6.32
C SER A 77 -11.96 -8.60 6.02
N PRO A 78 -13.05 -8.05 6.53
CA PRO A 78 -14.36 -8.51 6.08
C PRO A 78 -14.56 -8.37 4.57
N ASN A 79 -13.88 -7.42 3.95
CA ASN A 79 -13.99 -7.22 2.51
C ASN A 79 -13.25 -8.29 1.70
N THR A 80 -12.43 -9.09 2.32
CA THR A 80 -11.84 -10.28 1.72
C THR A 80 -12.51 -11.54 2.26
N LEU A 81 -13.66 -11.40 2.93
CA LEU A 81 -14.42 -12.50 3.53
C LEU A 81 -13.58 -13.25 4.57
N GLY A 82 -12.64 -12.55 5.21
CA GLY A 82 -11.76 -13.21 6.17
C GLY A 82 -10.69 -14.07 5.53
N GLU A 83 -10.61 -14.06 4.19
CA GLU A 83 -9.58 -14.83 3.48
C GLU A 83 -8.31 -14.02 3.37
N GLU A 84 -7.19 -14.70 3.42
CA GLU A 84 -5.90 -14.06 3.30
C GLU A 84 -5.65 -13.69 1.84
N SER A 85 -5.35 -12.42 1.59
CA SER A 85 -4.92 -11.95 0.28
C SER A 85 -3.51 -11.40 0.44
N THR A 86 -2.86 -11.02 -0.66
CA THR A 86 -1.46 -10.63 -0.63
C THR A 86 -1.25 -9.31 -1.35
N VAL A 87 -0.56 -8.39 -0.69
CA VAL A 87 -0.17 -7.10 -1.27
C VAL A 87 1.34 -7.09 -1.43
N THR A 88 1.79 -6.80 -2.65
CA THR A 88 3.22 -6.68 -2.96
C THR A 88 3.46 -5.27 -3.49
N VAL A 89 4.43 -4.58 -2.93
CA VAL A 89 4.79 -3.23 -3.38
C VAL A 89 6.25 -3.24 -3.79
N THR A 90 6.50 -2.78 -5.01
CA THR A 90 7.89 -2.65 -5.50
C THR A 90 8.19 -1.19 -5.77
N PHE A 91 9.47 -0.84 -5.57
CA PHE A 91 9.95 0.52 -5.70
C PHE A 91 11.16 0.50 -6.61
N LYS A 92 10.93 0.76 -7.88
CA LYS A 92 11.97 0.61 -8.89
C LYS A 92 12.52 1.97 -9.27
N LYS A 93 13.85 2.09 -9.30
CA LYS A 93 14.49 3.33 -9.70
C LYS A 93 14.10 3.69 -11.13
N HIS A 94 13.72 4.95 -11.34
CA HIS A 94 13.27 5.46 -12.62
C HIS A 94 13.88 6.84 -12.80
N GLY A 95 15.12 6.91 -13.29
CA GLY A 95 15.87 8.15 -13.29
C GLY A 95 16.16 8.57 -11.85
N ASP A 96 15.78 9.79 -11.51
CA ASP A 96 15.89 10.28 -10.13
C ASP A 96 14.65 9.99 -9.33
N ASP A 97 13.66 9.38 -9.97
CA ASP A 97 12.36 9.11 -9.37
C ASP A 97 12.22 7.62 -9.06
N THR A 98 11.04 7.25 -8.62
CA THR A 98 10.70 5.86 -8.31
C THR A 98 9.42 5.48 -9.03
N LEU A 99 9.44 4.34 -9.70
CA LEU A 99 8.20 3.72 -10.17
C LEU A 99 7.72 2.79 -9.07
N MET A 100 6.63 3.17 -8.44
CA MET A 100 6.04 2.39 -7.37
C MET A 100 4.88 1.59 -7.94
N THR A 101 4.92 0.27 -7.74
CA THR A 101 3.87 -0.62 -8.22
C THR A 101 3.30 -1.40 -7.05
N LEU A 102 1.99 -1.34 -6.91
CA LEU A 102 1.28 -2.11 -5.88
C LEU A 102 0.41 -3.16 -6.58
N VAL A 103 0.57 -4.42 -6.19
CA VAL A 103 -0.22 -5.53 -6.73
C VAL A 103 -0.88 -6.24 -5.56
N HIS A 104 -2.19 -6.39 -5.63
CA HIS A 104 -2.97 -7.04 -4.59
C HIS A 104 -3.66 -8.25 -5.22
N THR A 105 -3.29 -9.44 -4.80
CA THR A 105 -3.80 -10.70 -5.37
C THR A 105 -4.60 -11.48 -4.34
N GLY A 106 -5.40 -12.43 -4.84
CA GLY A 106 -6.17 -13.29 -3.96
C GLY A 106 -7.39 -12.65 -3.35
N ILE A 107 -7.88 -11.57 -3.95
CA ILE A 107 -9.07 -10.88 -3.46
C ILE A 107 -10.31 -11.62 -3.95
N PRO A 108 -11.24 -12.00 -3.06
CA PRO A 108 -12.47 -12.65 -3.51
C PRO A 108 -13.24 -11.76 -4.50
N ASP A 109 -13.75 -12.37 -5.55
CA ASP A 109 -14.47 -11.62 -6.59
C ASP A 109 -15.90 -11.33 -6.14
N THR A 110 -16.02 -10.33 -5.29
CA THR A 110 -17.29 -9.83 -4.78
C THR A 110 -17.32 -8.34 -5.00
N GLU A 111 -18.46 -7.71 -4.76
CA GLU A 111 -18.55 -6.26 -4.87
C GLU A 111 -17.57 -5.58 -3.91
N ALA A 112 -17.53 -6.04 -2.67
CA ALA A 112 -16.59 -5.49 -1.70
C ALA A 112 -15.14 -5.74 -2.11
N GLY A 113 -14.86 -6.94 -2.65
CA GLY A 113 -13.52 -7.27 -3.12
C GLY A 113 -13.09 -6.35 -4.26
N ARG A 114 -13.97 -6.12 -5.20
CA ARG A 114 -13.66 -5.25 -6.33
C ARG A 114 -13.45 -3.80 -5.90
N GLY A 115 -13.97 -3.40 -4.75
CA GLY A 115 -13.75 -2.07 -4.22
C GLY A 115 -12.32 -1.78 -3.83
N HIS A 116 -11.48 -2.81 -3.72
CA HIS A 116 -10.06 -2.60 -3.37
C HIS A 116 -9.33 -1.77 -4.42
N GLU A 117 -9.71 -1.88 -5.69
CA GLU A 117 -9.07 -1.08 -6.73
C GLU A 117 -9.25 0.41 -6.45
N LYS A 118 -10.46 0.81 -6.13
CA LYS A 118 -10.75 2.21 -5.84
C LYS A 118 -10.02 2.67 -4.58
N GLY A 119 -9.95 1.80 -3.58
CA GLY A 119 -9.26 2.14 -2.35
C GLY A 119 -7.76 2.34 -2.57
N TRP A 120 -7.11 1.46 -3.31
CA TRP A 120 -5.67 1.61 -3.56
C TRP A 120 -5.39 2.83 -4.43
N LYS A 121 -6.25 3.13 -5.40
CA LYS A 121 -6.07 4.33 -6.22
C LYS A 121 -6.21 5.58 -5.37
N TYR A 122 -7.12 5.58 -4.41
CA TYR A 122 -7.29 6.71 -3.51
C TYR A 122 -5.98 7.00 -2.75
N PHE A 123 -5.36 5.97 -2.17
CA PHE A 123 -4.10 6.14 -1.47
C PHE A 123 -3.00 6.61 -2.41
N LEU A 124 -2.89 6.00 -3.58
CA LEU A 124 -1.79 6.31 -4.48
C LEU A 124 -2.01 7.59 -5.29
N ASP A 125 -3.15 8.22 -5.15
CA ASP A 125 -3.35 9.57 -5.67
C ASP A 125 -2.90 10.62 -4.66
N ILE A 126 -2.94 10.30 -3.37
CA ILE A 126 -2.54 11.23 -2.31
C ILE A 126 -1.06 11.08 -1.97
N PHE A 127 -0.58 9.85 -1.87
CA PHE A 127 0.78 9.57 -1.41
C PHE A 127 1.86 10.31 -2.22
N PRO A 128 1.82 10.34 -3.56
CA PRO A 128 2.87 11.03 -4.31
C PRO A 128 2.98 12.52 -4.01
N GLU A 129 1.90 13.15 -3.55
CA GLU A 129 1.93 14.57 -3.25
C GLU A 129 2.86 14.92 -2.10
N GLN A 130 3.21 13.93 -1.30
CA GLN A 130 4.08 14.15 -0.13
C GLN A 130 5.54 14.39 -0.53
N PHE A 131 5.87 14.23 -1.78
CA PHE A 131 7.24 14.36 -2.27
C PHE A 131 7.45 15.59 -3.13
N GLY A 132 6.51 16.55 -3.04
CA GLY A 132 6.63 17.79 -3.77
C GLY A 132 6.57 17.66 -5.27
N ASN A 133 6.17 16.51 -5.77
CA ASN A 133 6.16 16.29 -7.20
C ASN A 133 5.12 17.10 -7.93
N GLY A 134 4.08 17.52 -7.27
CA GLY A 134 3.14 18.42 -7.89
C GLY A 134 3.82 19.67 -8.37
N PRO A 135 4.44 20.43 -7.45
CA PRO A 135 5.14 21.63 -7.86
C PRO A 135 6.29 21.34 -8.80
N ARG A 136 7.02 20.27 -8.56
CA ARG A 136 8.18 20.01 -9.34
C ARG A 136 7.86 19.75 -10.80
N LYS A 137 6.68 19.29 -11.08
CA LYS A 137 6.27 19.08 -12.46
C LYS A 137 6.11 20.38 -13.21
N GLU A 138 5.95 21.43 -12.52
CA GLU A 138 5.76 22.71 -13.13
C GLU A 138 7.02 23.50 -13.26
N LYS A 139 8.10 23.00 -12.85
CA LYS A 139 9.34 23.76 -12.96
C LYS A 139 9.95 23.66 -14.30
#